data_c6d791aff9e371244b55ad2cd085e48c
#
_entry.id   c6d791aff9e371244b55ad2cd085e48c
#
_cell.length_a   1.000
_cell.length_b   1.000
_cell.length_c   1.000
_cell.angle_alpha   90.00
_cell.angle_beta   90.00
_cell.angle_gamma   90.00
#
_symmetry.space_group_name_H-M   'P 1'
#
loop_
_entity.id
_entity.type
_entity.pdbx_description
1 polymer ?
#
loop_
_entity_poly.entity_id
_entity_poly.type
_entity_poly.pdbx_seq_one_letter_code
_entity_poly.pdbx_strand_id
1 'polypeptide(L)'
;MKSILGLILVFTFNISLYGSDCEAPISKDRFDSLLKTVEFKNNDHQKYILISAYTNRECITVNQLLSFIDLIDEHKVKVSIVQESYNSVFDKENTDLLMTNFTEHEKSIILKSVK
;
A
#
# COMPACT_ATOMS: atom_id res chain seq x y z
N MET A 1 -12.73 -16.04 36.62
CA MET A 1 -11.70 -15.21 36.90
C MET A 1 -10.57 -15.30 35.98
N LYS A 2 -9.99 -16.41 35.88
CA LYS A 2 -8.86 -16.55 35.08
C LYS A 2 -9.15 -16.31 33.68
N SER A 3 -10.27 -16.69 33.19
CA SER A 3 -10.58 -16.56 31.79
C SER A 3 -10.55 -15.10 31.35
N ILE A 4 -10.84 -14.24 32.27
CA ILE A 4 -10.86 -12.84 31.95
C ILE A 4 -9.49 -12.34 31.56
N LEU A 5 -8.50 -12.84 32.22
CA LEU A 5 -7.16 -12.44 31.93
C LEU A 5 -6.78 -12.82 30.52
N GLY A 6 -7.24 -13.97 30.09
CA GLY A 6 -6.92 -14.38 28.74
C GLY A 6 -7.46 -13.45 27.72
N LEU A 7 -8.61 -12.91 27.97
CA LEU A 7 -9.20 -12.00 27.01
C LEU A 7 -8.36 -10.76 26.84
N ILE A 8 -7.87 -10.26 27.91
CA ILE A 8 -7.08 -9.06 27.87
C ILE A 8 -5.85 -9.25 27.03
N LEU A 9 -5.25 -10.41 27.12
CA LEU A 9 -4.07 -10.68 26.35
C LEU A 9 -4.35 -10.60 24.87
N VAL A 10 -5.51 -11.02 24.49
CA VAL A 10 -5.84 -11.01 23.07
C VAL A 10 -5.85 -9.61 22.52
N PHE A 11 -6.35 -8.68 23.30
CA PHE A 11 -6.36 -7.32 22.83
C PHE A 11 -5.00 -6.79 22.54
N THR A 12 -4.08 -7.16 23.35
CA THR A 12 -2.73 -6.67 23.18
C THR A 12 -2.16 -7.01 21.82
N PHE A 13 -2.53 -8.16 21.33
CA PHE A 13 -2.07 -8.56 20.02
C PHE A 13 -2.52 -7.62 18.95
N ASN A 14 -3.75 -7.20 19.02
CA ASN A 14 -4.28 -6.34 17.99
C ASN A 14 -3.47 -5.08 17.89
N ILE A 15 -3.03 -4.59 18.98
CA ILE A 15 -2.26 -3.37 18.96
C ILE A 15 -0.93 -3.56 18.28
N SER A 16 -0.35 -4.72 18.46
CA SER A 16 0.95 -4.94 17.88
C SER A 16 0.91 -4.88 16.36
N LEU A 17 -0.25 -5.03 15.79
CA LEU A 17 -0.34 -4.96 14.34
C LEU A 17 -0.06 -3.58 13.82
N TYR A 18 -0.16 -2.59 14.64
CA TYR A 18 0.14 -1.26 14.23
C TYR A 18 1.59 -1.09 13.90
N GLY A 19 2.38 -2.02 14.24
CA GLY A 19 3.77 -1.93 13.94
C GLY A 19 4.01 -1.70 12.48
N SER A 20 2.98 -1.76 11.71
CA SER A 20 3.10 -1.47 10.31
C SER A 20 4.01 -2.43 9.59
N ASP A 21 4.45 -3.44 10.25
CA ASP A 21 5.22 -4.45 9.56
C ASP A 21 4.30 -5.32 8.79
N CYS A 22 4.63 -5.49 7.53
CA CYS A 22 3.87 -6.37 6.67
C CYS A 22 4.41 -7.76 6.79
N GLU A 23 3.63 -8.65 7.37
CA GLU A 23 4.06 -10.04 7.50
C GLU A 23 3.88 -10.81 6.22
N ALA A 24 2.89 -10.43 5.44
CA ALA A 24 2.64 -11.08 4.17
C ALA A 24 1.80 -10.17 3.30
N PRO A 25 2.01 -10.19 2.00
CA PRO A 25 1.18 -9.38 1.11
C PRO A 25 -0.16 -10.06 0.91
N ILE A 26 -1.12 -9.31 0.42
CA ILE A 26 -2.42 -9.91 0.12
C ILE A 26 -2.25 -10.95 -0.98
N SER A 27 -3.17 -11.89 -1.02
CA SER A 27 -3.11 -12.96 -2.01
C SER A 27 -3.34 -12.40 -3.41
N LYS A 28 -2.91 -13.16 -4.39
CA LYS A 28 -3.11 -12.78 -5.77
C LYS A 28 -4.59 -12.64 -6.09
N ASP A 29 -5.41 -13.56 -5.63
CA ASP A 29 -6.83 -13.52 -5.93
C ASP A 29 -7.49 -12.28 -5.35
N ARG A 30 -7.16 -11.95 -4.11
CA ARG A 30 -7.72 -10.74 -3.53
C ARG A 30 -7.23 -9.51 -4.25
N PHE A 31 -5.95 -9.47 -4.57
CA PHE A 31 -5.40 -8.33 -5.29
C PHE A 31 -6.09 -8.15 -6.65
N ASP A 32 -6.29 -9.26 -7.37
CA ASP A 32 -6.92 -9.19 -8.67
C ASP A 32 -8.33 -8.59 -8.58
N SER A 33 -9.05 -8.93 -7.52
CA SER A 33 -10.38 -8.36 -7.31
C SER A 33 -10.31 -6.86 -7.05
N LEU A 34 -9.36 -6.43 -6.24
CA LEU A 34 -9.20 -5.01 -5.96
C LEU A 34 -8.78 -4.25 -7.21
N LEU A 35 -7.89 -4.83 -7.98
CA LEU A 35 -7.42 -4.20 -9.21
C LEU A 35 -8.58 -3.96 -10.18
N LYS A 36 -9.44 -4.94 -10.32
CA LYS A 36 -10.60 -4.79 -11.19
C LYS A 36 -11.50 -3.67 -10.73
N THR A 37 -11.70 -3.56 -9.45
CA THR A 37 -12.54 -2.51 -8.92
C THR A 37 -11.97 -1.14 -9.26
N VAL A 38 -10.65 -0.99 -9.15
CA VAL A 38 -10.00 0.27 -9.50
C VAL A 38 -10.13 0.54 -10.99
N GLU A 39 -9.95 -0.48 -11.81
CA GLU A 39 -10.05 -0.33 -13.26
C GLU A 39 -11.39 0.23 -13.72
N PHE A 40 -12.44 -0.08 -12.99
CA PHE A 40 -13.76 0.39 -13.38
C PHE A 40 -13.99 1.87 -13.10
N LYS A 41 -13.13 2.50 -12.34
CA LYS A 41 -13.32 3.91 -12.02
C LYS A 41 -12.97 4.76 -13.23
N ASN A 42 -13.61 5.92 -13.30
CA ASN A 42 -13.56 6.74 -14.52
C ASN A 42 -12.36 7.66 -14.62
N ASN A 43 -11.76 8.03 -13.50
CA ASN A 43 -10.67 8.99 -13.56
C ASN A 43 -9.65 8.71 -12.48
N ASP A 44 -8.52 9.42 -12.58
CA ASP A 44 -7.40 9.22 -11.67
C ASP A 44 -7.77 9.48 -10.23
N HIS A 45 -8.57 10.48 -9.98
CA HIS A 45 -8.94 10.84 -8.61
C HIS A 45 -9.71 9.70 -7.93
N GLN A 46 -10.67 9.12 -8.62
CA GLN A 46 -11.43 8.01 -8.07
C GLN A 46 -10.57 6.78 -7.86
N LYS A 47 -9.66 6.52 -8.80
CA LYS A 47 -8.74 5.41 -8.66
C LYS A 47 -7.83 5.62 -7.47
N TYR A 48 -7.33 6.83 -7.32
CA TYR A 48 -6.45 7.19 -6.23
C TYR A 48 -7.11 6.95 -4.87
N ILE A 49 -8.36 7.36 -4.72
CA ILE A 49 -9.07 7.17 -3.47
C ILE A 49 -9.14 5.70 -3.08
N LEU A 50 -9.45 4.85 -4.06
CA LEU A 50 -9.53 3.42 -3.78
C LEU A 50 -8.19 2.81 -3.46
N ILE A 51 -7.18 3.16 -4.25
CA ILE A 51 -5.84 2.61 -4.02
C ILE A 51 -5.36 3.00 -2.63
N SER A 52 -5.57 4.26 -2.25
CA SER A 52 -5.17 4.71 -0.92
C SER A 52 -5.88 3.94 0.18
N ALA A 53 -7.17 3.71 0.00
CA ALA A 53 -7.92 2.96 0.99
C ALA A 53 -7.41 1.54 1.12
N TYR A 54 -7.10 0.90 -0.01
CA TYR A 54 -6.60 -0.47 0.02
C TYR A 54 -5.23 -0.55 0.66
N THR A 55 -4.32 0.34 0.28
CA THR A 55 -2.96 0.28 0.80
C THR A 55 -2.86 0.70 2.26
N ASN A 56 -3.87 1.37 2.78
CA ASN A 56 -3.92 1.66 4.20
C ASN A 56 -4.26 0.43 5.03
N ARG A 57 -4.87 -0.56 4.41
CA ARG A 57 -5.32 -1.73 5.14
C ARG A 57 -4.60 -3.02 4.78
N GLU A 58 -3.98 -3.06 3.61
CA GLU A 58 -3.37 -4.28 3.11
C GLU A 58 -1.90 -4.08 2.85
N CYS A 59 -1.12 -5.13 3.05
CA CYS A 59 0.26 -5.14 2.59
C CYS A 59 0.29 -5.58 1.15
N ILE A 60 1.11 -4.94 0.35
CA ILE A 60 1.20 -5.30 -1.07
C ILE A 60 2.66 -5.40 -1.48
N THR A 61 2.91 -6.14 -2.55
CA THR A 61 4.26 -6.21 -3.11
C THR A 61 4.50 -5.03 -4.02
N VAL A 62 5.76 -4.80 -4.35
CA VAL A 62 6.12 -3.76 -5.31
C VAL A 62 5.41 -4.00 -6.64
N ASN A 63 5.35 -5.25 -7.09
CA ASN A 63 4.68 -5.55 -8.35
C ASN A 63 3.19 -5.25 -8.29
N GLN A 64 2.55 -5.53 -7.17
CA GLN A 64 1.14 -5.20 -7.01
C GLN A 64 0.93 -3.69 -7.03
N LEU A 65 1.79 -2.96 -6.36
CA LEU A 65 1.70 -1.51 -6.36
C LEU A 65 1.92 -0.94 -7.75
N LEU A 66 2.87 -1.50 -8.50
CA LEU A 66 3.09 -1.07 -9.87
C LEU A 66 1.86 -1.28 -10.74
N SER A 67 1.15 -2.37 -10.52
CA SER A 67 -0.08 -2.62 -11.28
C SER A 67 -1.13 -1.56 -11.00
N PHE A 68 -1.24 -1.10 -9.75
CA PHE A 68 -2.14 0.00 -9.44
C PHE A 68 -1.68 1.29 -10.12
N ILE A 69 -0.39 1.58 -10.04
CA ILE A 69 0.16 2.81 -10.61
C ILE A 69 -0.04 2.86 -12.11
N ASP A 70 0.04 1.72 -12.78
CA ASP A 70 -0.15 1.66 -14.22
C ASP A 70 -1.55 2.08 -14.66
N LEU A 71 -2.51 2.07 -13.75
CA LEU A 71 -3.87 2.50 -14.08
C LEU A 71 -4.05 4.01 -14.00
N ILE A 72 -3.03 4.71 -13.54
CA ILE A 72 -3.09 6.16 -13.35
C ILE A 72 -2.37 6.85 -14.49
N ASP A 73 -2.97 7.90 -15.02
CA ASP A 73 -2.38 8.63 -16.14
C ASP A 73 -1.47 9.76 -15.68
N GLU A 74 -1.86 10.48 -14.67
CA GLU A 74 -1.12 11.66 -14.21
C GLU A 74 0.02 11.30 -13.29
N HIS A 75 1.23 11.74 -13.65
CA HIS A 75 2.41 11.46 -12.83
C HIS A 75 2.29 12.00 -11.42
N LYS A 76 1.69 13.14 -11.27
CA LYS A 76 1.53 13.76 -9.96
C LYS A 76 0.73 12.83 -9.03
N VAL A 77 -0.28 12.19 -9.59
CA VAL A 77 -1.09 11.27 -8.81
C VAL A 77 -0.31 10.02 -8.49
N LYS A 78 0.49 9.53 -9.44
CA LYS A 78 1.35 8.37 -9.19
C LYS A 78 2.30 8.64 -8.02
N VAL A 79 2.89 9.82 -7.98
CA VAL A 79 3.78 10.20 -6.89
C VAL A 79 3.05 10.15 -5.56
N SER A 80 1.85 10.71 -5.52
CA SER A 80 1.06 10.70 -4.28
C SER A 80 0.76 9.28 -3.81
N ILE A 81 0.45 8.41 -4.74
CA ILE A 81 0.15 7.02 -4.39
C ILE A 81 1.36 6.36 -3.74
N VAL A 82 2.54 6.55 -4.33
CA VAL A 82 3.74 5.95 -3.77
C VAL A 82 4.05 6.53 -2.39
N GLN A 83 3.90 7.83 -2.24
CA GLN A 83 4.14 8.46 -0.95
C GLN A 83 3.29 7.84 0.14
N GLU A 84 2.02 7.61 -0.17
CA GLU A 84 1.09 7.10 0.83
C GLU A 84 1.19 5.61 1.06
N SER A 85 1.60 4.85 0.04
CA SER A 85 1.60 3.41 0.16
C SER A 85 2.96 2.81 0.44
N TYR A 86 4.00 3.62 0.49
CA TYR A 86 5.35 3.12 0.67
C TYR A 86 5.49 2.21 1.88
N ASN A 87 4.88 2.61 2.99
CA ASN A 87 5.01 1.84 4.22
C ASN A 87 4.23 0.54 4.19
N SER A 88 3.35 0.37 3.23
CA SER A 88 2.56 -0.86 3.07
C SER A 88 3.22 -1.87 2.15
N VAL A 89 4.38 -1.54 1.62
CA VAL A 89 5.07 -2.45 0.70
C VAL A 89 5.75 -3.56 1.50
N PHE A 90 5.45 -4.79 1.10
CA PHE A 90 5.98 -5.96 1.76
C PHE A 90 7.46 -6.17 1.46
N ASP A 91 7.84 -6.07 0.18
CA ASP A 91 9.21 -6.34 -0.25
C ASP A 91 9.96 -5.04 -0.50
N LYS A 92 10.30 -4.35 0.58
CA LYS A 92 10.97 -3.06 0.48
C LYS A 92 12.32 -3.12 -0.21
N GLU A 93 12.93 -4.28 -0.23
CA GLU A 93 14.20 -4.45 -0.94
C GLU A 93 14.04 -4.26 -2.44
N ASN A 94 12.81 -4.31 -2.95
CA ASN A 94 12.54 -4.16 -4.37
C ASN A 94 12.01 -2.77 -4.75
N THR A 95 12.06 -1.82 -3.85
CA THR A 95 11.51 -0.49 -4.14
C THR A 95 12.26 0.21 -5.27
N ASP A 96 13.47 -0.22 -5.58
CA ASP A 96 14.17 0.36 -6.74
C ASP A 96 13.38 0.17 -8.02
N LEU A 97 12.69 -0.95 -8.16
CA LEU A 97 11.86 -1.19 -9.34
C LEU A 97 10.73 -0.18 -9.41
N LEU A 98 10.18 0.16 -8.27
CA LEU A 98 9.12 1.13 -8.19
C LEU A 98 9.62 2.50 -8.64
N MET A 99 10.81 2.86 -8.19
CA MET A 99 11.35 4.18 -8.46
C MET A 99 11.76 4.40 -9.91
N THR A 100 11.97 3.33 -10.67
CA THR A 100 12.36 3.50 -12.06
C THR A 100 11.30 4.20 -12.90
N ASN A 101 10.08 4.28 -12.39
CA ASN A 101 9.00 4.95 -13.12
C ASN A 101 8.99 6.45 -12.90
N PHE A 102 9.92 6.98 -12.13
CA PHE A 102 9.88 8.38 -11.72
C PHE A 102 11.16 9.10 -12.07
N THR A 103 11.05 10.42 -12.27
CA THR A 103 12.23 11.25 -12.52
C THR A 103 13.02 11.40 -11.22
N GLU A 104 14.24 11.92 -11.33
CA GLU A 104 15.06 12.15 -10.15
C GLU A 104 14.38 13.12 -9.20
N HIS A 105 13.73 14.13 -9.74
CA HIS A 105 13.02 15.09 -8.92
C HIS A 105 11.88 14.42 -8.18
N GLU A 106 11.10 13.58 -8.86
CA GLU A 106 9.99 12.86 -8.26
C GLU A 106 10.48 11.91 -7.19
N LYS A 107 11.59 11.22 -7.46
CA LYS A 107 12.17 10.33 -6.46
C LYS A 107 12.51 11.08 -5.17
N SER A 108 13.08 12.26 -5.32
CA SER A 108 13.45 13.03 -4.14
C SER A 108 12.23 13.45 -3.35
N ILE A 109 11.13 13.79 -4.03
CA ILE A 109 9.89 14.12 -3.35
C ILE A 109 9.37 12.93 -2.57
N ILE A 110 9.36 11.77 -3.19
CA ILE A 110 8.89 10.55 -2.55
C ILE A 110 9.74 10.23 -1.33
N LEU A 111 11.05 10.25 -1.49
CA LEU A 111 11.95 9.84 -0.42
C LEU A 111 11.93 10.80 0.76
N LYS A 112 11.63 12.06 0.53
CA LYS A 112 11.53 13.02 1.62
C LYS A 112 10.32 12.77 2.49
N SER A 113 9.25 12.26 1.89
CA SER A 113 8.00 12.12 2.61
C SER A 113 7.91 10.79 3.36
N VAL A 114 8.73 9.81 2.98
CA VAL A 114 8.68 8.51 3.65
C VAL A 114 9.81 8.45 4.64
N LYS A 115 9.50 8.12 5.85
CA LYS A 115 10.53 8.07 6.89
C LYS A 115 10.56 6.72 7.53
#